data_ac4bcf7350ebb2b6bdf071561fd04585
#
_entry.id   ac4bcf7350ebb2b6bdf071561fd04585
#
_cell.length_a   1.000
_cell.length_b   1.000
_cell.length_c   1.000
_cell.angle_alpha   90.00
_cell.angle_beta   90.00
_cell.angle_gamma   90.00
#
_symmetry.space_group_name_H-M   'P 1'
#
loop_
_entity.id
_entity.type
_entity.pdbx_description
1 polymer ?
#
loop_
_entity_poly.entity_id
_entity_poly.type
_entity_poly.pdbx_seq_one_letter_code
_entity_poly.pdbx_strand_id
1 'polypeptide(L)'
;MVLARATRDKLISVGTARVAAALAKHGLRRQSLTGLRPLSPFQDALAGAAATAIDACPPGGVLAMESSITSAPVALLMRRKVAGVVSNSPLRNAAEIARAGLPAWQRPSGPPTRPLPIEPGDILFGDRAGLIVIPAKLADQIAEETLEAMAYEEFVAEQVDSGGGVYGLHIPSGEHARRAFAAWRRMKGR
;
A
#
# COMPACT_ATOMS: atom_id res chain seq x y z
N MET A 1 -9.81 3.72 -14.14
CA MET A 1 -10.43 3.73 -12.78
C MET A 1 -9.57 4.62 -11.89
N VAL A 2 -10.13 5.33 -10.93
CA VAL A 2 -9.39 6.15 -9.95
C VAL A 2 -9.71 5.60 -8.56
N LEU A 3 -8.69 5.42 -7.72
CA LEU A 3 -8.87 5.01 -6.34
C LEU A 3 -9.57 6.13 -5.55
N ALA A 4 -10.64 5.80 -4.83
CA ALA A 4 -11.33 6.76 -3.99
C ALA A 4 -10.40 7.32 -2.90
N ARG A 5 -10.49 8.62 -2.65
CA ARG A 5 -9.63 9.28 -1.66
C ARG A 5 -9.73 8.64 -0.27
N ALA A 6 -10.96 8.33 0.16
CA ALA A 6 -11.17 7.69 1.46
C ALA A 6 -10.46 6.32 1.57
N THR A 7 -10.52 5.49 0.53
CA THR A 7 -9.84 4.20 0.47
C THR A 7 -8.32 4.36 0.47
N ARG A 8 -7.81 5.33 -0.30
CA ARG A 8 -6.39 5.67 -0.31
C ARG A 8 -5.89 6.06 1.08
N ASP A 9 -6.58 6.99 1.75
CA ASP A 9 -6.18 7.50 3.06
C ASP A 9 -6.18 6.36 4.10
N LYS A 10 -7.15 5.45 4.05
CA LYS A 10 -7.20 4.24 4.88
C LYS A 10 -5.99 3.35 4.64
N LEU A 11 -5.69 2.99 3.39
CA LEU A 11 -4.53 2.15 3.05
C LEU A 11 -3.23 2.76 3.56
N ILE A 12 -3.01 4.06 3.36
CA ILE A 12 -1.80 4.75 3.82
C ILE A 12 -1.69 4.70 5.36
N SER A 13 -2.79 4.80 6.09
CA SER A 13 -2.78 4.80 7.56
C SER A 13 -2.47 3.43 8.16
N VAL A 14 -2.79 2.33 7.47
CA VAL A 14 -2.64 0.97 8.03
C VAL A 14 -1.32 0.30 7.71
N GLY A 15 -0.66 0.67 6.62
CA GLY A 15 0.62 0.12 6.18
C GLY A 15 0.52 -1.20 5.40
N THR A 16 1.54 -1.46 4.55
CA THR A 16 1.56 -2.61 3.62
C THR A 16 1.56 -3.96 4.32
N ALA A 17 2.13 -4.08 5.52
CA ALA A 17 2.18 -5.34 6.25
C ALA A 17 0.78 -5.84 6.65
N ARG A 18 -0.09 -4.94 7.13
CA ARG A 18 -1.49 -5.29 7.47
C ARG A 18 -2.31 -5.61 6.22
N VAL A 19 -2.08 -4.86 5.16
CA VAL A 19 -2.72 -5.12 3.85
C VAL A 19 -2.34 -6.50 3.33
N ALA A 20 -1.06 -6.89 3.41
CA ALA A 20 -0.62 -8.23 3.04
C ALA A 20 -1.31 -9.34 3.87
N ALA A 21 -1.46 -9.12 5.18
CA ALA A 21 -2.15 -10.05 6.07
C ALA A 21 -3.65 -10.17 5.72
N ALA A 22 -4.32 -9.07 5.41
CA ALA A 22 -5.72 -9.08 4.97
C ALA A 22 -5.88 -9.82 3.64
N LEU A 23 -5.07 -9.52 2.63
CA LEU A 23 -5.06 -10.22 1.34
C LEU A 23 -4.84 -11.72 1.50
N ALA A 24 -3.97 -12.14 2.42
CA ALA A 24 -3.72 -13.56 2.69
C ALA A 24 -4.96 -14.29 3.22
N LYS A 25 -5.86 -13.62 3.97
CA LYS A 25 -7.16 -14.19 4.41
C LYS A 25 -8.09 -14.47 3.23
N HIS A 26 -7.95 -13.68 2.16
CA HIS A 26 -8.67 -13.88 0.89
C HIS A 26 -7.98 -14.86 -0.07
N GLY A 27 -6.96 -15.60 0.40
CA GLY A 27 -6.19 -16.55 -0.43
C GLY A 27 -5.11 -15.91 -1.29
N LEU A 28 -4.95 -14.59 -1.24
CA LEU A 28 -4.01 -13.81 -2.05
C LEU A 28 -2.67 -13.64 -1.30
N ARG A 29 -1.81 -14.66 -1.37
CA ARG A 29 -0.56 -14.72 -0.58
C ARG A 29 0.69 -14.17 -1.29
N ARG A 30 0.59 -13.83 -2.59
CA ARG A 30 1.74 -13.45 -3.43
C ARG A 30 1.58 -12.07 -4.05
N GLN A 31 0.99 -11.15 -3.31
CA GLN A 31 0.69 -9.79 -3.79
C GLN A 31 1.83 -8.79 -3.55
N SER A 32 2.84 -9.15 -2.76
CA SER A 32 4.02 -8.31 -2.55
C SER A 32 4.96 -8.38 -3.76
N LEU A 33 5.33 -7.21 -4.28
CA LEU A 33 6.27 -7.07 -5.40
C LEU A 33 7.71 -7.11 -4.86
N THR A 34 8.28 -8.31 -4.86
CA THR A 34 9.65 -8.53 -4.38
C THR A 34 10.71 -8.02 -5.37
N GLY A 35 11.87 -7.61 -4.85
CA GLY A 35 12.99 -7.14 -5.68
C GLY A 35 12.84 -5.70 -6.17
N LEU A 36 11.76 -5.01 -5.83
CA LEU A 36 11.61 -3.57 -5.99
C LEU A 36 11.99 -2.86 -4.69
N ARG A 37 12.60 -1.69 -4.83
CA ARG A 37 12.99 -0.86 -3.68
C ARG A 37 12.53 0.59 -3.89
N PRO A 38 12.19 1.30 -2.82
CA PRO A 38 11.91 2.72 -2.92
C PRO A 38 13.16 3.46 -3.40
N LEU A 39 12.96 4.48 -4.21
CA LEU A 39 14.05 5.31 -4.74
C LEU A 39 14.69 6.14 -3.65
N SER A 40 13.89 6.60 -2.69
CA SER A 40 14.34 7.30 -1.50
C SER A 40 13.73 6.64 -0.24
N PRO A 41 14.52 6.45 0.83
CA PRO A 41 14.01 5.93 2.09
C PRO A 41 13.07 6.92 2.80
N PHE A 42 13.07 8.18 2.37
CA PHE A 42 12.25 9.26 2.94
C PHE A 42 11.06 9.64 2.06
N GLN A 43 10.81 8.91 0.96
CA GLN A 43 9.65 9.19 0.12
C GLN A 43 8.34 8.89 0.83
N ASP A 44 7.29 9.61 0.44
CA ASP A 44 5.94 9.36 0.91
C ASP A 44 5.42 7.99 0.45
N ALA A 45 4.44 7.47 1.19
CA ALA A 45 3.70 6.30 0.75
C ALA A 45 2.93 6.62 -0.54
N LEU A 46 2.91 5.66 -1.47
CA LEU A 46 2.08 5.76 -2.67
C LEU A 46 0.87 4.82 -2.56
N ALA A 47 -0.28 5.28 -3.03
CA ALA A 47 -1.44 4.42 -3.25
C ALA A 47 -2.26 4.97 -4.41
N GLY A 48 -2.52 4.13 -5.42
CA GLY A 48 -3.28 4.54 -6.59
C GLY A 48 -3.52 3.40 -7.56
N ALA A 49 -4.46 3.60 -8.48
CA ALA A 49 -4.74 2.65 -9.54
C ALA A 49 -3.59 2.59 -10.54
N ALA A 50 -3.18 1.39 -10.91
CA ALA A 50 -2.11 1.15 -11.85
C ALA A 50 -2.50 1.55 -13.27
N ALA A 51 -1.61 2.27 -13.93
CA ALA A 51 -1.63 2.53 -15.37
C ALA A 51 -0.31 2.08 -15.98
N THR A 52 -0.35 1.49 -17.17
CA THR A 52 0.83 0.95 -17.86
C THR A 52 1.35 1.84 -18.98
N ALA A 53 0.66 2.95 -19.26
CA ALA A 53 1.07 3.95 -20.23
C ALA A 53 1.06 5.35 -19.59
N ILE A 54 2.07 6.16 -19.93
CA ILE A 54 2.23 7.52 -19.40
C ILE A 54 0.98 8.38 -19.66
N ASP A 55 0.48 8.33 -20.88
CA ASP A 55 -0.66 9.16 -21.28
C ASP A 55 -1.99 8.69 -20.69
N ALA A 56 -2.09 7.43 -20.32
CA ALA A 56 -3.27 6.85 -19.69
C ALA A 56 -3.25 6.96 -18.14
N CYS A 57 -2.16 7.44 -17.53
CA CYS A 57 -2.05 7.56 -16.09
C CYS A 57 -2.86 8.76 -15.58
N PRO A 58 -3.96 8.53 -14.83
CA PRO A 58 -4.80 9.62 -14.33
C PRO A 58 -4.17 10.29 -13.10
N PRO A 59 -4.66 11.48 -12.71
CA PRO A 59 -4.33 12.06 -11.41
C PRO A 59 -4.60 11.08 -10.26
N GLY A 60 -3.65 10.95 -9.34
CA GLY A 60 -3.71 9.97 -8.24
C GLY A 60 -3.45 8.52 -8.65
N GLY A 61 -3.23 8.24 -9.94
CA GLY A 61 -2.80 6.92 -10.41
C GLY A 61 -1.32 6.65 -10.16
N VAL A 62 -0.91 5.41 -10.32
CA VAL A 62 0.49 4.96 -10.24
C VAL A 62 0.91 4.41 -11.60
N LEU A 63 1.95 4.98 -12.19
CA LEU A 63 2.50 4.47 -13.43
C LEU A 63 3.35 3.23 -13.17
N ALA A 64 2.95 2.08 -13.68
CA ALA A 64 3.72 0.83 -13.63
C ALA A 64 4.37 0.55 -14.99
N MET A 65 5.68 0.34 -15.00
CA MET A 65 6.45 0.18 -16.23
C MET A 65 7.43 -0.99 -16.14
N GLU A 66 7.59 -1.71 -17.23
CA GLU A 66 8.62 -2.74 -17.39
C GLU A 66 10.00 -2.13 -17.67
N SER A 67 10.02 -0.98 -18.34
CA SER A 67 11.24 -0.29 -18.76
C SER A 67 11.55 0.92 -17.87
N SER A 68 12.79 1.37 -17.98
CA SER A 68 13.25 2.60 -17.32
C SER A 68 12.57 3.85 -17.87
N ILE A 69 12.35 4.82 -17.00
CA ILE A 69 11.88 6.18 -17.36
C ILE A 69 12.97 7.21 -17.00
N THR A 70 13.04 8.28 -17.75
CA THR A 70 13.93 9.42 -17.50
C THR A 70 13.24 10.54 -16.71
N SER A 71 13.97 11.59 -16.36
CA SER A 71 13.44 12.73 -15.61
C SER A 71 12.38 13.56 -16.36
N ALA A 72 12.46 13.65 -17.68
CA ALA A 72 11.51 14.46 -18.44
C ALA A 72 10.05 13.97 -18.38
N PRO A 73 9.74 12.67 -18.60
CA PRO A 73 8.41 12.13 -18.32
C PRO A 73 7.97 12.26 -16.85
N VAL A 74 8.91 12.20 -15.89
CA VAL A 74 8.59 12.38 -14.45
C VAL A 74 8.03 13.77 -14.19
N ALA A 75 8.60 14.82 -14.78
CA ALA A 75 8.08 16.18 -14.65
C ALA A 75 6.62 16.30 -15.19
N LEU A 76 6.31 15.62 -16.28
CA LEU A 76 4.94 15.53 -16.80
C LEU A 76 4.00 14.82 -15.82
N LEU A 77 4.43 13.70 -15.26
CA LEU A 77 3.64 12.94 -14.27
C LEU A 77 3.35 13.76 -13.02
N MET A 78 4.33 14.52 -12.53
CA MET A 78 4.14 15.43 -11.39
C MET A 78 3.13 16.53 -11.71
N ARG A 79 3.19 17.14 -12.88
CA ARG A 79 2.19 18.14 -13.32
C ARG A 79 0.78 17.55 -13.40
N ARG A 80 0.66 16.28 -13.76
CA ARG A 80 -0.60 15.53 -13.78
C ARG A 80 -1.04 15.04 -12.38
N LYS A 81 -0.27 15.31 -11.33
CA LYS A 81 -0.55 14.86 -9.96
C LYS A 81 -0.68 13.33 -9.83
N VAL A 82 0.16 12.60 -10.53
CA VAL A 82 0.28 11.14 -10.41
C VAL A 82 0.82 10.81 -9.03
N ALA A 83 0.32 9.74 -8.40
CA ALA A 83 0.71 9.36 -7.03
C ALA A 83 2.13 8.76 -6.95
N GLY A 84 2.63 8.19 -8.04
CA GLY A 84 3.98 7.64 -8.07
C GLY A 84 4.29 6.80 -9.31
N VAL A 85 5.49 6.25 -9.31
CA VAL A 85 6.01 5.39 -10.40
C VAL A 85 6.54 4.08 -9.84
N VAL A 86 6.26 2.98 -10.52
CA VAL A 86 6.83 1.66 -10.26
C VAL A 86 7.53 1.19 -11.54
N SER A 87 8.83 0.93 -11.47
CA SER A 87 9.62 0.47 -12.61
C SER A 87 10.23 -0.91 -12.35
N ASN A 88 10.05 -1.84 -13.27
CA ASN A 88 10.71 -3.15 -13.25
C ASN A 88 12.18 -3.09 -13.69
N SER A 89 12.69 -1.90 -13.91
CA SER A 89 14.07 -1.62 -14.32
C SER A 89 14.66 -0.48 -13.48
N PRO A 90 16.00 -0.33 -13.43
CA PRO A 90 16.61 0.84 -12.81
C PRO A 90 16.15 2.13 -13.49
N LEU A 91 15.76 3.11 -12.70
CA LEU A 91 15.37 4.44 -13.21
C LEU A 91 16.61 5.22 -13.63
N ARG A 92 16.56 5.80 -14.83
CA ARG A 92 17.61 6.76 -15.27
C ARG A 92 17.42 8.07 -14.53
N ASN A 93 18.53 8.74 -14.20
CA ASN A 93 18.51 9.99 -13.44
C ASN A 93 17.80 9.87 -12.07
N ALA A 94 17.98 8.72 -11.40
CA ALA A 94 17.36 8.38 -10.14
C ALA A 94 17.47 9.51 -9.08
N ALA A 95 18.65 10.16 -8.98
CA ALA A 95 18.86 11.26 -8.05
C ALA A 95 18.00 12.51 -8.36
N GLU A 96 17.74 12.81 -9.62
CA GLU A 96 16.85 13.91 -10.03
C GLU A 96 15.39 13.58 -9.70
N ILE A 97 14.97 12.34 -9.98
CA ILE A 97 13.62 11.86 -9.69
C ILE A 97 13.37 11.89 -8.17
N ALA A 98 14.34 11.44 -7.38
CA ALA A 98 14.24 11.48 -5.91
C ALA A 98 14.15 12.92 -5.38
N ARG A 99 14.93 13.86 -5.94
CA ARG A 99 14.87 15.28 -5.56
C ARG A 99 13.56 15.96 -5.98
N ALA A 100 12.93 15.49 -7.05
CA ALA A 100 11.63 15.98 -7.48
C ALA A 100 10.49 15.60 -6.50
N GLY A 101 10.70 14.63 -5.59
CA GLY A 101 9.73 14.25 -4.58
C GLY A 101 8.59 13.34 -5.07
N LEU A 102 8.65 12.83 -6.31
CA LEU A 102 7.69 11.85 -6.78
C LEU A 102 8.01 10.48 -6.16
N PRO A 103 7.11 9.85 -5.40
CA PRO A 103 7.33 8.51 -4.89
C PRO A 103 7.61 7.53 -6.03
N ALA A 104 8.73 6.84 -5.96
CA ALA A 104 9.15 5.93 -7.01
C ALA A 104 9.73 4.64 -6.44
N TRP A 105 9.41 3.53 -7.09
CA TRP A 105 9.94 2.20 -6.80
C TRP A 105 10.62 1.65 -8.03
N GLN A 106 11.76 1.02 -7.85
CA GLN A 106 12.53 0.48 -8.96
C GLN A 106 13.17 -0.86 -8.64
N ARG A 107 13.48 -1.63 -9.66
CA ARG A 107 14.44 -2.72 -9.55
C ARG A 107 15.85 -2.11 -9.53
N PRO A 108 16.66 -2.34 -8.49
CA PRO A 108 17.92 -1.59 -8.32
C PRO A 108 19.00 -1.99 -9.33
N SER A 109 18.93 -3.19 -9.91
CA SER A 109 19.94 -3.67 -10.86
C SER A 109 19.40 -4.77 -11.76
N GLY A 110 20.01 -4.92 -12.94
CA GLY A 110 19.71 -5.96 -13.92
C GLY A 110 18.43 -5.76 -14.74
N PRO A 111 18.28 -6.49 -15.83
CA PRO A 111 17.05 -6.54 -16.58
C PRO A 111 15.97 -7.27 -15.77
N PRO A 112 14.68 -7.00 -16.03
CA PRO A 112 13.59 -7.72 -15.40
C PRO A 112 13.66 -9.20 -15.79
N THR A 113 13.57 -10.08 -14.80
CA THR A 113 13.56 -11.54 -15.03
C THR A 113 12.18 -12.06 -15.41
N ARG A 114 11.14 -11.31 -15.11
CA ARG A 114 9.74 -11.56 -15.46
C ARG A 114 8.94 -10.24 -15.39
N PRO A 115 7.84 -10.13 -16.12
CA PRO A 115 6.93 -8.99 -16.00
C PRO A 115 6.40 -8.80 -14.58
N LEU A 116 6.06 -7.56 -14.25
CA LEU A 116 5.33 -7.26 -13.01
C LEU A 116 3.93 -7.88 -13.10
N PRO A 117 3.47 -8.60 -12.07
CA PRO A 117 2.13 -9.16 -12.02
C PRO A 117 1.11 -8.06 -11.66
N ILE A 118 0.95 -7.08 -12.54
CA ILE A 118 0.11 -5.89 -12.37
C ILE A 118 -0.82 -5.81 -13.57
N GLU A 119 -2.11 -5.74 -13.30
CA GLU A 119 -3.11 -5.45 -14.33
C GLU A 119 -3.50 -3.96 -14.27
N PRO A 120 -3.84 -3.34 -15.43
CA PRO A 120 -4.36 -1.97 -15.44
C PRO A 120 -5.60 -1.84 -14.54
N GLY A 121 -5.54 -0.91 -13.59
CA GLY A 121 -6.60 -0.69 -12.63
C GLY A 121 -6.39 -1.37 -11.27
N ASP A 122 -5.48 -2.32 -11.13
CA ASP A 122 -5.07 -2.82 -9.81
C ASP A 122 -4.57 -1.67 -8.94
N ILE A 123 -4.76 -1.77 -7.63
CA ILE A 123 -4.25 -0.77 -6.71
C ILE A 123 -2.83 -1.13 -6.30
N LEU A 124 -1.89 -0.23 -6.59
CA LEU A 124 -0.53 -0.30 -6.09
C LEU A 124 -0.46 0.51 -4.80
N PHE A 125 -0.02 -0.16 -3.74
CA PHE A 125 0.22 0.47 -2.45
C PHE A 125 1.65 0.17 -1.98
N GLY A 126 2.41 1.21 -1.70
CA GLY A 126 3.80 1.11 -1.27
C GLY A 126 4.12 2.05 -0.12
N ASP A 127 4.86 1.55 0.86
CA ASP A 127 5.40 2.28 2.00
C ASP A 127 6.84 1.83 2.29
N ARG A 128 7.39 2.18 3.44
CA ARG A 128 8.76 1.78 3.81
C ARG A 128 8.95 0.27 3.97
N ALA A 129 7.89 -0.47 4.26
CA ALA A 129 7.96 -1.92 4.47
C ALA A 129 7.89 -2.71 3.15
N GLY A 130 7.26 -2.17 2.10
CA GLY A 130 7.17 -2.86 0.82
C GLY A 130 6.26 -2.20 -0.20
N LEU A 131 6.07 -2.92 -1.29
CA LEU A 131 5.12 -2.57 -2.36
C LEU A 131 4.22 -3.77 -2.62
N ILE A 132 2.91 -3.54 -2.68
CA ILE A 132 1.90 -4.59 -2.80
C ILE A 132 0.88 -4.24 -3.87
N VAL A 133 0.36 -5.27 -4.53
CA VAL A 133 -0.72 -5.19 -5.51
C VAL A 133 -2.02 -5.63 -4.85
N ILE A 134 -3.04 -4.81 -4.92
CA ILE A 134 -4.39 -5.11 -4.44
C ILE A 134 -5.31 -5.16 -5.65
N PRO A 135 -5.98 -6.30 -5.93
CA PRO A 135 -6.97 -6.35 -6.99
C PRO A 135 -8.02 -5.26 -6.80
N ALA A 136 -8.31 -4.51 -7.88
CA ALA A 136 -9.19 -3.34 -7.82
C ALA A 136 -10.50 -3.58 -7.09
N LYS A 137 -11.13 -4.74 -7.33
CA LYS A 137 -12.42 -5.15 -6.74
C LYS A 137 -12.39 -5.35 -5.22
N LEU A 138 -11.19 -5.53 -4.64
CA LEU A 138 -11.01 -5.77 -3.20
C LEU A 138 -10.51 -4.54 -2.46
N ALA A 139 -10.17 -3.44 -3.13
CA ALA A 139 -9.50 -2.31 -2.53
C ALA A 139 -10.24 -1.71 -1.33
N ASP A 140 -11.53 -1.46 -1.47
CA ASP A 140 -12.36 -0.90 -0.40
C ASP A 140 -12.50 -1.89 0.77
N GLN A 141 -12.78 -3.16 0.45
CA GLN A 141 -12.93 -4.21 1.46
C GLN A 141 -11.63 -4.40 2.26
N ILE A 142 -10.48 -4.50 1.58
CA ILE A 142 -9.17 -4.65 2.24
C ILE A 142 -8.85 -3.42 3.10
N ALA A 143 -9.17 -2.21 2.64
CA ALA A 143 -8.96 -0.99 3.42
C ALA A 143 -9.79 -0.99 4.71
N GLU A 144 -11.05 -1.42 4.67
CA GLU A 144 -11.90 -1.54 5.86
C GLU A 144 -11.40 -2.62 6.82
N GLU A 145 -11.12 -3.82 6.31
CA GLU A 145 -10.64 -4.94 7.12
C GLU A 145 -9.32 -4.62 7.83
N THR A 146 -8.44 -3.87 7.17
CA THR A 146 -7.16 -3.48 7.77
C THR A 146 -7.30 -2.39 8.82
N LEU A 147 -8.25 -1.45 8.65
CA LEU A 147 -8.58 -0.49 9.70
C LEU A 147 -9.16 -1.17 10.94
N GLU A 148 -10.05 -2.15 10.74
CA GLU A 148 -10.61 -2.91 11.85
C GLU A 148 -9.51 -3.72 12.58
N ALA A 149 -8.60 -4.35 11.83
CA ALA A 149 -7.46 -5.05 12.41
C ALA A 149 -6.55 -4.11 13.21
N MET A 150 -6.27 -2.90 12.70
CA MET A 150 -5.48 -1.89 13.41
C MET A 150 -6.17 -1.45 14.71
N ALA A 151 -7.48 -1.19 14.66
CA ALA A 151 -8.25 -0.82 15.85
C ALA A 151 -8.25 -1.95 16.90
N TYR A 152 -8.29 -3.22 16.44
CA TYR A 152 -8.20 -4.36 17.33
C TYR A 152 -6.80 -4.48 17.98
N GLU A 153 -5.74 -4.23 17.24
CA GLU A 153 -4.38 -4.20 17.79
C GLU A 153 -4.22 -3.09 18.86
N GLU A 154 -4.81 -1.90 18.62
CA GLU A 154 -4.84 -0.81 19.61
C GLU A 154 -5.57 -1.23 20.89
N PHE A 155 -6.75 -1.88 20.73
CA PHE A 155 -7.51 -2.42 21.87
C PHE A 155 -6.67 -3.43 22.67
N VAL A 156 -6.02 -4.35 21.98
CA VAL A 156 -5.17 -5.37 22.64
C VAL A 156 -4.01 -4.72 23.40
N ALA A 157 -3.35 -3.73 22.80
CA ALA A 157 -2.26 -3.00 23.45
C ALA A 157 -2.74 -2.32 24.74
N GLU A 158 -3.89 -1.63 24.73
CA GLU A 158 -4.46 -0.99 25.92
C GLU A 158 -4.84 -2.01 27.01
N GLN A 159 -5.33 -3.21 26.63
CA GLN A 159 -5.62 -4.27 27.60
C GLN A 159 -4.35 -4.80 28.27
N VAL A 160 -3.28 -4.97 27.51
CA VAL A 160 -1.97 -5.40 28.01
C VAL A 160 -1.38 -4.35 28.95
N ASP A 161 -1.41 -3.10 28.57
CA ASP A 161 -0.91 -1.98 29.39
C ASP A 161 -1.69 -1.84 30.71
N SER A 162 -2.96 -2.25 30.70
CA SER A 162 -3.82 -2.27 31.93
C SER A 162 -3.62 -3.52 32.78
N GLY A 163 -2.62 -4.37 32.48
CA GLY A 163 -2.31 -5.60 33.22
C GLY A 163 -3.11 -6.82 32.79
N GLY A 164 -3.84 -6.74 31.69
CA GLY A 164 -4.53 -7.88 31.06
C GLY A 164 -3.53 -8.84 30.42
N GLY A 165 -3.76 -10.14 30.55
CA GLY A 165 -2.93 -11.16 29.90
C GLY A 165 -3.15 -11.19 28.38
N VAL A 166 -2.10 -11.55 27.63
CA VAL A 166 -2.13 -11.67 26.15
C VAL A 166 -2.97 -12.88 25.68
N TYR A 167 -3.35 -13.77 26.59
CA TYR A 167 -4.11 -14.97 26.28
C TYR A 167 -5.54 -14.64 25.80
N GLY A 168 -5.86 -15.06 24.59
CA GLY A 168 -7.18 -14.84 23.96
C GLY A 168 -7.34 -13.49 23.24
N LEU A 169 -6.33 -12.62 23.28
CA LEU A 169 -6.38 -11.30 22.63
C LEU A 169 -5.81 -11.29 21.21
N HIS A 170 -5.03 -12.29 20.80
CA HIS A 170 -4.38 -12.32 19.48
C HIS A 170 -5.32 -12.52 18.29
N ILE A 171 -6.47 -13.12 18.53
CA ILE A 171 -7.58 -13.24 17.57
C ILE A 171 -8.83 -13.11 18.42
N PRO A 172 -9.89 -12.40 18.02
CA PRO A 172 -11.13 -12.37 18.80
C PRO A 172 -11.77 -13.76 18.77
N SER A 173 -11.15 -14.70 19.47
CA SER A 173 -11.46 -16.13 19.45
C SER A 173 -12.63 -16.49 20.37
N GLY A 174 -13.19 -15.49 21.08
CA GLY A 174 -14.32 -15.71 21.98
C GLY A 174 -15.34 -14.59 21.92
N GLU A 175 -16.58 -14.90 22.26
CA GLU A 175 -17.67 -13.93 22.32
C GLU A 175 -17.36 -12.79 23.31
N HIS A 176 -16.69 -13.11 24.41
CA HIS A 176 -16.25 -12.14 25.41
C HIS A 176 -15.31 -11.08 24.82
N ALA A 177 -14.26 -11.49 24.08
CA ALA A 177 -13.32 -10.58 23.44
C ALA A 177 -14.01 -9.68 22.40
N ARG A 178 -14.94 -10.22 21.61
CA ARG A 178 -15.72 -9.45 20.65
C ARG A 178 -16.60 -8.40 21.33
N ARG A 179 -17.27 -8.76 22.43
CA ARG A 179 -18.10 -7.81 23.22
C ARG A 179 -17.24 -6.71 23.84
N ALA A 180 -16.09 -7.07 24.42
CA ALA A 180 -15.15 -6.11 25.00
C ALA A 180 -14.61 -5.14 23.94
N PHE A 181 -14.21 -5.61 22.77
CA PHE A 181 -13.76 -4.79 21.66
C PHE A 181 -14.88 -3.87 21.15
N ALA A 182 -16.10 -4.36 21.00
CA ALA A 182 -17.23 -3.54 20.59
C ALA A 182 -17.56 -2.44 21.61
N ALA A 183 -17.42 -2.74 22.91
CA ALA A 183 -17.59 -1.72 23.97
C ALA A 183 -16.49 -0.66 23.91
N TRP A 184 -15.23 -1.10 23.73
CA TRP A 184 -14.08 -0.21 23.59
C TRP A 184 -14.23 0.72 22.36
N ARG A 185 -14.65 0.20 21.22
CA ARG A 185 -14.92 1.02 20.02
C ARG A 185 -15.94 2.11 20.29
N ARG A 186 -17.05 1.78 20.96
CA ARG A 186 -18.07 2.79 21.32
C ARG A 186 -17.51 3.89 22.22
N MET A 187 -16.66 3.54 23.19
CA MET A 187 -16.02 4.53 24.06
C MET A 187 -15.07 5.47 23.31
N LYS A 188 -14.39 4.94 22.27
CA LYS A 188 -13.48 5.74 21.42
C LYS A 188 -14.18 6.53 20.32
N GLY A 189 -15.49 6.39 20.16
CA GLY A 189 -16.26 7.04 19.10
C GLY A 189 -15.98 6.52 17.69
N ARG A 190 -15.61 5.23 17.59
CA ARG A 190 -15.21 4.54 16.33
C ARG A 190 -16.14 3.41 15.98
#